data_f29e950f4a158fd10ee2701bc3ec1ced
#
_entry.id   f29e950f4a158fd10ee2701bc3ec1ced
#
_cell.length_a   1.000
_cell.length_b   1.000
_cell.length_c   1.000
_cell.angle_alpha   90.00
_cell.angle_beta   90.00
_cell.angle_gamma   90.00
#
_symmetry.space_group_name_H-M   'P 1'
#
loop_
_entity.id
_entity.type
_entity.pdbx_description
1 polymer ?
#
loop_
_entity_poly.entity_id
_entity_poly.type
_entity_poly.pdbx_seq_one_letter_code
_entity_poly.pdbx_strand_id
1 'polypeptide(L)'
;MKCILKIACLILLFLPFAHQSIAQKKSKGKLAPKPLYRDPIYDGAADPVIIWNANEKKWFMFYTNRRATMTDSTGVKWVHGTRIGIAESKDGATWKYRDTANINYRPVPDYTHWAPDVIEHKGTYHMYLTYVPGVFADWRHPRDIIHLTSKDLFNWKYESTLKLSSERVIDACVFHMPDGTWRMWYNNEKDGKSIYYADSKDLYNWEDKGKTFGDRGGEGPKVFQWKGKYWMIVDNWAGLGIYSSDDLQNWKRQKERILEAPGKGPEDAAIGGHADVVVNGDRAFIYYFTHPGRKKSAPAPAGSVESKISLIQLAELKYNNGEITCDRDQPVYINLKPNKNK
;
A
#
# COMPACT_ATOMS: atom_id res chain seq x y z
N MET A 1 77.23 53.47 -22.93
CA MET A 1 76.02 53.36 -22.15
C MET A 1 75.16 52.22 -22.67
N LYS A 2 75.16 51.10 -21.99
CA LYS A 2 74.39 49.90 -22.41
C LYS A 2 73.10 49.83 -21.62
N CYS A 3 71.95 49.90 -22.31
CA CYS A 3 70.60 49.74 -21.70
C CYS A 3 70.26 48.25 -21.64
N ILE A 4 70.06 47.73 -20.47
CA ILE A 4 69.63 46.32 -20.22
C ILE A 4 68.16 46.31 -20.12
N LEU A 5 67.48 45.69 -21.07
CA LEU A 5 66.02 45.45 -21.07
C LEU A 5 65.73 44.18 -20.26
N LYS A 6 65.03 44.30 -19.14
CA LYS A 6 64.55 43.16 -18.34
C LYS A 6 63.22 42.70 -18.90
N ILE A 7 63.21 41.50 -19.49
CA ILE A 7 61.96 40.82 -19.87
C ILE A 7 61.47 40.06 -18.66
N ALA A 8 60.28 40.40 -18.15
CA ALA A 8 59.57 39.68 -17.11
C ALA A 8 58.68 38.59 -17.78
N CYS A 9 59.06 37.33 -17.63
CA CYS A 9 58.22 36.20 -18.04
C CYS A 9 57.11 36.00 -17.04
N LEU A 10 55.84 36.28 -17.45
CA LEU A 10 54.65 35.96 -16.71
C LEU A 10 54.29 34.48 -16.97
N ILE A 11 54.52 33.60 -16.00
CA ILE A 11 54.08 32.22 -16.04
C ILE A 11 52.62 32.15 -15.60
N LEU A 12 51.73 31.98 -16.57
CA LEU A 12 50.31 31.64 -16.30
C LEU A 12 50.23 30.16 -15.89
N LEU A 13 50.01 29.92 -14.61
CA LEU A 13 49.66 28.62 -14.07
C LEU A 13 48.20 28.27 -14.46
N PHE A 14 48.04 27.44 -15.49
CA PHE A 14 46.78 26.78 -15.79
C PHE A 14 46.54 25.67 -14.76
N LEU A 15 45.66 25.93 -13.78
CA LEU A 15 45.11 24.88 -12.92
C LEU A 15 44.07 24.10 -13.74
N PRO A 16 44.19 22.79 -13.90
CA PRO A 16 43.14 22.03 -14.54
C PRO A 16 41.96 21.95 -13.56
N PHE A 17 40.84 22.62 -13.91
CA PHE A 17 39.55 22.36 -13.29
C PHE A 17 39.19 20.91 -13.59
N ALA A 18 39.43 20.02 -12.64
CA ALA A 18 38.90 18.69 -12.65
C ALA A 18 37.37 18.80 -12.52
N HIS A 19 36.65 18.73 -13.63
CA HIS A 19 35.23 18.49 -13.64
C HIS A 19 35.03 17.09 -13.07
N GLN A 20 34.73 17.01 -11.77
CA GLN A 20 34.15 15.81 -11.20
C GLN A 20 32.79 15.62 -11.87
N SER A 21 32.75 14.85 -12.94
CA SER A 21 31.50 14.29 -13.42
C SER A 21 30.98 13.39 -12.31
N ILE A 22 30.01 13.90 -11.57
CA ILE A 22 29.16 13.08 -10.70
C ILE A 22 28.47 12.10 -11.65
N ALA A 23 29.05 10.92 -11.78
CA ALA A 23 28.45 9.80 -12.47
C ALA A 23 27.16 9.48 -11.68
N GLN A 24 26.07 10.08 -12.10
CA GLN A 24 24.74 9.78 -11.60
C GLN A 24 24.55 8.28 -11.82
N LYS A 25 24.67 7.50 -10.74
CA LYS A 25 24.41 6.05 -10.78
C LYS A 25 23.06 5.88 -11.46
N LYS A 26 23.04 5.44 -12.73
CA LYS A 26 21.82 5.18 -13.48
C LYS A 26 20.92 4.34 -12.61
N SER A 27 19.82 4.90 -12.11
CA SER A 27 18.84 4.19 -11.31
C SER A 27 18.32 3.02 -12.15
N LYS A 28 18.49 1.80 -11.66
CA LYS A 28 18.04 0.59 -12.35
C LYS A 28 16.51 0.55 -12.30
N GLY A 29 15.83 1.06 -13.33
CA GLY A 29 14.37 1.00 -13.42
C GLY A 29 13.77 2.08 -14.32
N LYS A 30 12.46 2.02 -14.47
CA LYS A 30 11.65 2.98 -15.20
C LYS A 30 11.09 4.01 -14.22
N LEU A 31 11.01 5.27 -14.62
CA LEU A 31 10.36 6.31 -13.84
C LEU A 31 8.87 6.01 -13.73
N ALA A 32 8.38 5.88 -12.50
CA ALA A 32 6.95 5.72 -12.24
C ALA A 32 6.22 7.05 -12.44
N PRO A 33 5.06 7.05 -13.10
CA PRO A 33 4.24 8.26 -13.25
C PRO A 33 3.65 8.67 -11.90
N LYS A 34 3.17 9.92 -11.82
CA LYS A 34 2.38 10.43 -10.71
C LYS A 34 1.11 11.06 -11.29
N PRO A 35 -0.08 10.58 -10.89
CA PRO A 35 -0.32 9.39 -10.07
C PRO A 35 0.18 8.11 -10.74
N LEU A 36 0.46 7.09 -9.93
CA LEU A 36 0.90 5.79 -10.44
C LEU A 36 -0.20 5.08 -11.21
N TYR A 37 -1.41 5.10 -10.65
CA TYR A 37 -2.56 4.41 -11.25
C TYR A 37 -3.87 5.11 -10.88
N ARG A 38 -4.76 5.15 -11.87
CA ARG A 38 -6.13 5.67 -11.77
C ARG A 38 -7.08 4.64 -12.36
N ASP A 39 -8.13 4.28 -11.62
CA ASP A 39 -9.11 3.32 -12.09
C ASP A 39 -9.98 3.93 -13.21
N PRO A 40 -10.09 3.28 -14.38
CA PRO A 40 -10.84 3.83 -15.50
C PRO A 40 -12.36 3.62 -15.39
N ILE A 41 -12.83 2.82 -14.42
CA ILE A 41 -14.24 2.45 -14.29
C ILE A 41 -14.98 3.42 -13.38
N TYR A 42 -14.47 3.62 -12.16
CA TYR A 42 -15.13 4.44 -11.14
C TYR A 42 -14.25 5.55 -10.55
N ASP A 43 -13.00 5.64 -11.00
CA ASP A 43 -12.03 6.62 -10.50
C ASP A 43 -11.85 6.56 -8.96
N GLY A 44 -11.90 5.34 -8.42
CA GLY A 44 -11.97 5.09 -6.98
C GLY A 44 -10.99 4.03 -6.48
N ALA A 45 -9.78 3.92 -7.07
CA ALA A 45 -8.79 2.95 -6.62
C ALA A 45 -8.27 3.29 -5.21
N ALA A 46 -8.37 2.33 -4.29
CA ALA A 46 -7.93 2.45 -2.90
C ALA A 46 -7.48 1.09 -2.34
N ASP A 47 -6.81 1.10 -1.20
CA ASP A 47 -6.44 -0.10 -0.43
C ASP A 47 -5.69 -1.14 -1.31
N PRO A 48 -4.56 -0.77 -1.95
CA PRO A 48 -3.86 -1.63 -2.89
C PRO A 48 -3.13 -2.79 -2.19
N VAL A 49 -3.02 -3.93 -2.87
CA VAL A 49 -2.08 -5.01 -2.57
C VAL A 49 -1.40 -5.50 -3.84
N ILE A 50 -0.08 -5.70 -3.77
CA ILE A 50 0.76 -6.04 -4.92
C ILE A 50 1.23 -7.48 -4.82
N ILE A 51 0.93 -8.30 -5.82
CA ILE A 51 1.32 -9.70 -5.86
C ILE A 51 1.91 -10.10 -7.22
N TRP A 52 2.84 -11.05 -7.22
CA TRP A 52 3.37 -11.64 -8.44
C TRP A 52 2.45 -12.75 -8.97
N ASN A 53 1.98 -12.62 -10.20
CA ASN A 53 1.31 -13.70 -10.91
C ASN A 53 2.37 -14.56 -11.62
N ALA A 54 2.65 -15.74 -11.06
CA ALA A 54 3.66 -16.64 -11.59
C ALA A 54 3.29 -17.22 -12.95
N ASN A 55 2.00 -17.42 -13.23
CA ASN A 55 1.49 -17.98 -14.48
C ASN A 55 1.69 -16.99 -15.64
N GLU A 56 1.35 -15.72 -15.42
CA GLU A 56 1.45 -14.69 -16.46
C GLU A 56 2.80 -13.95 -16.45
N LYS A 57 3.62 -14.17 -15.42
CA LYS A 57 4.90 -13.46 -15.21
C LYS A 57 4.73 -11.94 -15.21
N LYS A 58 3.74 -11.49 -14.44
CA LYS A 58 3.36 -10.08 -14.25
C LYS A 58 3.09 -9.80 -12.79
N TRP A 59 3.21 -8.55 -12.42
CA TRP A 59 2.70 -8.01 -11.15
C TRP A 59 1.23 -7.68 -11.30
N PHE A 60 0.44 -8.08 -10.31
CA PHE A 60 -0.96 -7.68 -10.18
C PHE A 60 -1.10 -6.77 -8.98
N MET A 61 -1.95 -5.77 -9.12
CA MET A 61 -2.42 -4.91 -8.03
C MET A 61 -3.91 -5.16 -7.88
N PHE A 62 -4.32 -5.69 -6.74
CA PHE A 62 -5.71 -5.75 -6.32
C PHE A 62 -6.02 -4.49 -5.53
N TYR A 63 -7.21 -3.95 -5.69
CA TYR A 63 -7.63 -2.73 -4.99
C TYR A 63 -9.14 -2.68 -4.80
N THR A 64 -9.59 -2.02 -3.74
CA THR A 64 -11.00 -1.65 -3.58
C THR A 64 -11.36 -0.66 -4.67
N ASN A 65 -12.31 -1.01 -5.54
CA ASN A 65 -12.78 -0.09 -6.57
C ASN A 65 -13.97 0.71 -6.02
N ARG A 66 -13.69 1.81 -5.34
CA ARG A 66 -14.69 2.72 -4.77
C ARG A 66 -15.46 3.40 -5.91
N ARG A 67 -16.77 3.51 -5.79
CA ARG A 67 -17.64 4.02 -6.85
C ARG A 67 -17.71 5.56 -6.84
N ALA A 68 -16.55 6.23 -6.98
CA ALA A 68 -16.41 7.68 -6.80
C ALA A 68 -17.30 8.48 -7.78
N THR A 69 -17.42 8.02 -9.02
CA THR A 69 -18.24 8.66 -10.08
C THR A 69 -19.73 8.35 -9.99
N MET A 70 -20.16 7.54 -9.01
CA MET A 70 -21.57 7.26 -8.78
C MET A 70 -22.32 8.53 -8.32
N THR A 71 -23.31 8.97 -9.08
CA THR A 71 -24.07 10.21 -8.82
C THR A 71 -25.15 10.01 -7.78
N ASP A 72 -25.81 8.87 -7.75
CA ASP A 72 -26.86 8.52 -6.79
C ASP A 72 -26.25 7.79 -5.59
N SER A 73 -25.54 8.52 -4.72
CA SER A 73 -24.92 7.95 -3.54
C SER A 73 -25.15 8.79 -2.29
N THR A 74 -26.21 8.47 -1.55
CA THR A 74 -26.45 9.04 -0.23
C THR A 74 -25.42 8.54 0.79
N GLY A 75 -24.89 9.46 1.61
CA GLY A 75 -23.93 9.13 2.66
C GLY A 75 -22.67 8.45 2.11
N VAL A 76 -22.37 7.23 2.63
CA VAL A 76 -21.20 6.45 2.24
C VAL A 76 -21.51 5.33 1.23
N LYS A 77 -22.65 5.31 0.59
CA LYS A 77 -23.00 4.29 -0.42
C LYS A 77 -21.98 4.15 -1.54
N TRP A 78 -21.22 5.18 -1.84
CA TRP A 78 -20.17 5.17 -2.88
C TRP A 78 -18.99 4.26 -2.54
N VAL A 79 -18.72 4.00 -1.27
CA VAL A 79 -17.73 3.01 -0.81
C VAL A 79 -18.35 1.64 -0.54
N HIS A 80 -19.66 1.50 -0.64
CA HIS A 80 -20.37 0.22 -0.59
C HIS A 80 -20.72 -0.28 -2.00
N GLY A 81 -21.09 -1.56 -2.12
CA GLY A 81 -21.32 -2.21 -3.43
C GLY A 81 -20.07 -2.28 -4.30
N THR A 82 -18.90 -2.04 -3.73
CA THR A 82 -17.60 -2.09 -4.39
C THR A 82 -17.22 -3.53 -4.75
N ARG A 83 -16.37 -3.65 -5.74
CA ARG A 83 -15.71 -4.89 -6.15
C ARG A 83 -14.19 -4.69 -6.05
N ILE A 84 -13.45 -5.76 -6.21
CA ILE A 84 -12.00 -5.72 -6.21
C ILE A 84 -11.51 -5.61 -7.64
N GLY A 85 -10.93 -4.47 -7.98
CA GLY A 85 -10.32 -4.24 -9.29
C GLY A 85 -8.94 -4.89 -9.37
N ILE A 86 -8.52 -5.23 -10.58
CA ILE A 86 -7.22 -5.80 -10.91
C ILE A 86 -6.53 -4.90 -11.92
N ALA A 87 -5.34 -4.43 -11.59
CA ALA A 87 -4.42 -3.82 -12.54
C ALA A 87 -3.17 -4.69 -12.71
N GLU A 88 -2.55 -4.67 -13.89
CA GLU A 88 -1.37 -5.45 -14.20
C GLU A 88 -0.17 -4.59 -14.56
N SER A 89 1.04 -5.07 -14.27
CA SER A 89 2.30 -4.43 -14.62
C SER A 89 3.40 -5.48 -14.90
N LYS A 90 4.33 -5.14 -15.80
CA LYS A 90 5.54 -5.95 -16.03
C LYS A 90 6.74 -5.48 -15.18
N ASP A 91 6.70 -4.24 -14.72
CA ASP A 91 7.86 -3.56 -14.13
C ASP A 91 7.58 -2.87 -12.79
N GLY A 92 6.29 -2.78 -12.38
CA GLY A 92 5.87 -2.05 -11.19
C GLY A 92 5.76 -0.53 -11.38
N ALA A 93 6.20 0.00 -12.55
CA ALA A 93 6.10 1.42 -12.88
C ALA A 93 4.89 1.74 -13.76
N THR A 94 4.51 0.82 -14.63
CA THR A 94 3.41 1.04 -15.59
C THR A 94 2.30 0.07 -15.32
N TRP A 95 1.15 0.59 -14.90
CA TRP A 95 -0.02 -0.20 -14.55
C TRP A 95 -1.14 0.02 -15.55
N LYS A 96 -1.88 -1.04 -15.84
CA LYS A 96 -3.06 -1.01 -16.70
C LYS A 96 -4.19 -1.76 -16.04
N TYR A 97 -5.39 -1.23 -16.13
CA TYR A 97 -6.60 -1.96 -15.74
C TYR A 97 -6.67 -3.30 -16.50
N ARG A 98 -6.99 -4.34 -15.78
CA ARG A 98 -7.09 -5.68 -16.34
C ARG A 98 -8.52 -6.20 -16.30
N ASP A 99 -9.11 -6.24 -15.11
CA ASP A 99 -10.42 -6.83 -14.87
C ASP A 99 -10.90 -6.54 -13.44
N THR A 100 -11.98 -7.18 -13.07
CA THR A 100 -12.49 -7.28 -11.69
C THR A 100 -12.36 -8.73 -11.21
N ALA A 101 -11.94 -8.94 -9.97
CA ALA A 101 -11.83 -10.26 -9.38
C ALA A 101 -13.17 -11.00 -9.38
N ASN A 102 -13.21 -12.19 -9.99
CA ASN A 102 -14.40 -13.04 -10.02
C ASN A 102 -14.49 -13.84 -8.72
N ILE A 103 -15.20 -13.29 -7.75
CA ILE A 103 -15.34 -13.89 -6.41
C ILE A 103 -16.63 -14.69 -6.34
N ASN A 104 -16.49 -15.99 -6.10
CA ASN A 104 -17.62 -16.92 -5.99
C ASN A 104 -18.14 -17.00 -4.54
N TYR A 105 -18.61 -15.85 -4.02
CA TYR A 105 -19.27 -15.75 -2.72
C TYR A 105 -20.28 -14.61 -2.74
N ARG A 106 -21.57 -14.96 -2.81
CA ARG A 106 -22.69 -14.02 -2.96
C ARG A 106 -23.89 -14.47 -2.13
N PRO A 107 -23.73 -14.57 -0.79
CA PRO A 107 -24.83 -15.07 0.07
C PRO A 107 -26.04 -14.13 0.12
N VAL A 108 -25.84 -12.85 -0.25
CA VAL A 108 -26.91 -11.85 -0.37
C VAL A 108 -26.81 -11.13 -1.71
N PRO A 109 -27.92 -10.59 -2.26
CA PRO A 109 -27.92 -9.93 -3.58
C PRO A 109 -27.00 -8.69 -3.63
N ASP A 110 -27.08 -7.87 -2.60
CA ASP A 110 -26.28 -6.65 -2.44
C ASP A 110 -25.16 -6.88 -1.43
N TYR A 111 -23.93 -6.67 -1.84
CA TYR A 111 -22.75 -6.90 -0.99
C TYR A 111 -21.61 -5.94 -1.36
N THR A 112 -20.65 -5.85 -0.46
CA THR A 112 -19.49 -4.96 -0.57
C THR A 112 -18.20 -5.75 -0.30
N HIS A 113 -17.18 -5.49 -1.07
CA HIS A 113 -15.82 -5.99 -0.86
C HIS A 113 -14.85 -4.85 -0.63
N TRP A 114 -14.01 -4.94 0.42
CA TRP A 114 -12.96 -3.95 0.73
C TRP A 114 -11.62 -4.62 1.01
N ALA A 115 -10.55 -3.86 0.75
CA ALA A 115 -9.21 -4.06 1.25
C ALA A 115 -8.77 -5.54 1.26
N PRO A 116 -8.49 -6.12 0.09
CA PRO A 116 -7.97 -7.48 0.02
C PRO A 116 -6.54 -7.53 0.53
N ASP A 117 -6.14 -8.59 1.24
CA ASP A 117 -4.75 -9.01 1.32
C ASP A 117 -4.58 -10.31 0.54
N VAL A 118 -3.50 -10.42 -0.24
CA VAL A 118 -3.27 -11.56 -1.14
C VAL A 118 -1.85 -12.09 -0.95
N ILE A 119 -1.75 -13.37 -0.62
CA ILE A 119 -0.47 -14.07 -0.51
C ILE A 119 -0.44 -15.30 -1.42
N GLU A 120 0.74 -15.79 -1.73
CA GLU A 120 0.95 -17.05 -2.42
C GLU A 120 1.59 -18.06 -1.46
N HIS A 121 1.09 -19.29 -1.45
CA HIS A 121 1.70 -20.40 -0.74
C HIS A 121 1.54 -21.71 -1.52
N LYS A 122 2.67 -22.35 -1.87
CA LYS A 122 2.71 -23.66 -2.55
C LYS A 122 1.83 -23.72 -3.81
N GLY A 123 1.88 -22.66 -4.64
CA GLY A 123 1.12 -22.59 -5.90
C GLY A 123 -0.38 -22.36 -5.72
N THR A 124 -0.80 -21.90 -4.55
CA THR A 124 -2.16 -21.45 -4.28
C THR A 124 -2.11 -19.99 -3.80
N TYR A 125 -2.93 -19.15 -4.38
CA TYR A 125 -3.14 -17.78 -3.91
C TYR A 125 -4.26 -17.78 -2.88
N HIS A 126 -4.06 -17.11 -1.77
CA HIS A 126 -5.02 -16.91 -0.69
C HIS A 126 -5.35 -15.44 -0.60
N MET A 127 -6.63 -15.09 -0.61
CA MET A 127 -7.11 -13.74 -0.37
C MET A 127 -7.90 -13.70 0.93
N TYR A 128 -7.59 -12.74 1.78
CA TYR A 128 -8.37 -12.40 2.96
C TYR A 128 -9.02 -11.05 2.70
N LEU A 129 -10.35 -11.07 2.62
CA LEU A 129 -11.12 -9.96 2.06
C LEU A 129 -12.17 -9.50 3.06
N THR A 130 -12.26 -8.21 3.29
CA THR A 130 -13.39 -7.63 4.03
C THR A 130 -14.67 -7.77 3.22
N TYR A 131 -15.65 -8.45 3.80
CA TYR A 131 -16.98 -8.67 3.24
C TYR A 131 -18.04 -7.96 4.07
N VAL A 132 -18.88 -7.14 3.44
CA VAL A 132 -20.05 -6.52 4.06
C VAL A 132 -21.31 -7.07 3.40
N PRO A 133 -22.26 -7.66 4.18
CA PRO A 133 -23.48 -8.24 3.63
C PRO A 133 -24.52 -7.14 3.33
N GLY A 134 -24.20 -6.24 2.42
CA GLY A 134 -25.12 -5.19 2.01
C GLY A 134 -24.44 -3.97 1.36
N VAL A 135 -25.29 -3.00 1.00
CA VAL A 135 -24.92 -1.68 0.48
C VAL A 135 -25.60 -0.62 1.34
N PHE A 136 -24.83 0.09 2.14
CA PHE A 136 -25.35 0.95 3.20
C PHE A 136 -24.95 2.40 3.05
N ALA A 137 -25.72 3.32 3.63
CA ALA A 137 -25.44 4.75 3.65
C ALA A 137 -24.59 5.20 4.84
N ASP A 138 -24.30 4.30 5.75
CA ASP A 138 -23.50 4.56 6.97
C ASP A 138 -22.55 3.39 7.28
N TRP A 139 -21.72 3.55 8.34
CA TRP A 139 -20.67 2.61 8.73
C TRP A 139 -21.07 1.59 9.81
N ARG A 140 -22.33 1.52 10.24
CA ARG A 140 -22.74 0.80 11.47
C ARG A 140 -23.04 -0.68 11.27
N HIS A 141 -22.86 -1.21 10.09
CA HIS A 141 -23.27 -2.57 9.71
C HIS A 141 -22.15 -3.60 9.97
N PRO A 142 -22.53 -4.87 10.22
CA PRO A 142 -21.58 -5.97 10.36
C PRO A 142 -20.70 -6.15 9.14
N ARG A 143 -19.50 -6.67 9.36
CA ARG A 143 -18.53 -7.02 8.32
C ARG A 143 -17.54 -8.03 8.83
N ASP A 144 -17.20 -8.96 7.99
CA ASP A 144 -16.34 -10.08 8.30
C ASP A 144 -15.11 -10.09 7.37
N ILE A 145 -14.08 -10.82 7.77
CA ILE A 145 -13.02 -11.22 6.87
C ILE A 145 -13.34 -12.60 6.34
N ILE A 146 -13.42 -12.74 5.02
CA ILE A 146 -13.60 -14.02 4.33
C ILE A 146 -12.27 -14.49 3.73
N HIS A 147 -12.08 -15.81 3.71
CA HIS A 147 -10.95 -16.46 3.07
C HIS A 147 -11.37 -17.02 1.72
N LEU A 148 -10.58 -16.72 0.70
CA LEU A 148 -10.77 -17.15 -0.68
C LEU A 148 -9.47 -17.74 -1.20
N THR A 149 -9.55 -18.71 -2.13
CA THR A 149 -8.39 -19.26 -2.83
C THR A 149 -8.51 -19.15 -4.33
N SER A 150 -7.36 -19.08 -5.01
CA SER A 150 -7.27 -19.02 -6.47
C SER A 150 -6.02 -19.75 -6.98
N LYS A 151 -6.07 -20.21 -8.23
CA LYS A 151 -4.90 -20.73 -8.97
C LYS A 151 -4.42 -19.78 -10.06
N ASP A 152 -5.20 -18.76 -10.37
CA ASP A 152 -4.95 -17.85 -11.51
C ASP A 152 -5.00 -16.37 -11.16
N LEU A 153 -5.37 -16.00 -9.90
CA LEU A 153 -5.58 -14.63 -9.42
C LEU A 153 -6.81 -13.92 -10.04
N PHE A 154 -7.63 -14.61 -10.82
CA PHE A 154 -8.87 -14.07 -11.39
C PHE A 154 -10.11 -14.70 -10.77
N ASN A 155 -10.13 -16.04 -10.70
CA ASN A 155 -11.25 -16.82 -10.21
C ASN A 155 -10.99 -17.23 -8.76
N TRP A 156 -11.83 -16.74 -7.86
CA TRP A 156 -11.68 -16.91 -6.42
C TRP A 156 -12.79 -17.79 -5.85
N LYS A 157 -12.39 -18.89 -5.25
CA LYS A 157 -13.28 -19.83 -4.56
C LYS A 157 -13.37 -19.42 -3.09
N TYR A 158 -14.59 -19.32 -2.56
CA TYR A 158 -14.82 -19.14 -1.12
C TYR A 158 -14.44 -20.39 -0.35
N GLU A 159 -13.71 -20.22 0.74
CA GLU A 159 -13.30 -21.28 1.67
C GLU A 159 -14.01 -21.14 3.01
N SER A 160 -13.97 -19.97 3.64
CA SER A 160 -14.58 -19.75 4.95
C SER A 160 -14.82 -18.27 5.27
N THR A 161 -15.72 -18.01 6.22
CA THR A 161 -15.79 -16.75 6.96
C THR A 161 -15.05 -16.93 8.29
N LEU A 162 -14.10 -16.06 8.59
CA LEU A 162 -13.27 -16.21 9.77
C LEU A 162 -14.02 -15.82 11.04
N LYS A 163 -13.87 -16.60 12.10
CA LYS A 163 -14.38 -16.27 13.43
C LYS A 163 -13.32 -15.48 14.18
N LEU A 164 -13.51 -14.17 14.24
CA LEU A 164 -12.61 -13.22 14.87
C LEU A 164 -13.28 -12.50 16.05
N SER A 165 -12.56 -11.56 16.68
CA SER A 165 -12.95 -10.94 17.95
C SER A 165 -14.30 -10.20 17.95
N SER A 166 -14.82 -9.80 16.80
CA SER A 166 -16.12 -9.13 16.71
C SER A 166 -16.77 -9.29 15.34
N GLU A 167 -18.03 -8.85 15.24
CA GLU A 167 -18.79 -8.79 13.99
C GLU A 167 -18.45 -7.55 13.11
N ARG A 168 -17.39 -6.81 13.47
CA ARG A 168 -16.93 -5.64 12.70
C ARG A 168 -15.41 -5.62 12.60
N VAL A 169 -14.90 -6.49 11.75
CA VAL A 169 -13.48 -6.65 11.48
C VAL A 169 -13.16 -6.38 10.01
N ILE A 170 -12.04 -5.70 9.76
CA ILE A 170 -11.63 -5.29 8.41
C ILE A 170 -10.10 -5.40 8.23
N ASP A 171 -9.66 -5.33 6.98
CA ASP A 171 -8.29 -5.01 6.59
C ASP A 171 -7.26 -6.03 7.11
N ALA A 172 -7.39 -7.27 6.67
CA ALA A 172 -6.41 -8.31 6.98
C ALA A 172 -5.04 -8.01 6.37
N CYS A 173 -3.99 -8.38 7.08
CA CYS A 173 -2.63 -8.50 6.56
C CYS A 173 -2.01 -9.80 7.07
N VAL A 174 -1.70 -10.73 6.17
CA VAL A 174 -1.15 -12.05 6.51
C VAL A 174 0.35 -12.08 6.28
N PHE A 175 1.09 -12.60 7.25
CA PHE A 175 2.54 -12.68 7.23
C PHE A 175 3.01 -14.11 7.61
N HIS A 176 4.01 -14.60 6.90
CA HIS A 176 4.66 -15.87 7.22
C HIS A 176 5.65 -15.69 8.37
N MET A 177 5.41 -16.39 9.47
CA MET A 177 6.21 -16.28 10.68
C MET A 177 7.53 -17.07 10.56
N PRO A 178 8.58 -16.68 11.29
CA PRO A 178 9.87 -17.37 11.25
C PRO A 178 9.80 -18.83 11.70
N ASP A 179 8.82 -19.22 12.50
CA ASP A 179 8.57 -20.59 12.96
C ASP A 179 7.80 -21.45 11.97
N GLY A 180 7.47 -20.90 10.79
CA GLY A 180 6.71 -21.59 9.75
C GLY A 180 5.20 -21.51 9.88
N THR A 181 4.68 -20.85 10.90
CA THR A 181 3.26 -20.54 11.06
C THR A 181 2.87 -19.26 10.30
N TRP A 182 1.61 -18.89 10.37
CA TRP A 182 1.08 -17.67 9.74
C TRP A 182 0.42 -16.80 10.79
N ARG A 183 0.59 -15.49 10.66
CA ARG A 183 -0.11 -14.51 11.47
C ARG A 183 -0.84 -13.52 10.58
N MET A 184 -2.09 -13.25 10.93
CA MET A 184 -2.91 -12.21 10.35
C MET A 184 -3.08 -11.09 11.37
N TRP A 185 -2.75 -9.86 10.99
CA TRP A 185 -3.20 -8.67 11.71
C TRP A 185 -4.44 -8.12 11.02
N TYR A 186 -5.35 -7.56 11.80
CA TYR A 186 -6.59 -6.98 11.31
C TYR A 186 -7.09 -5.86 12.22
N ASN A 187 -8.00 -5.04 11.73
CA ASN A 187 -8.65 -4.00 12.53
C ASN A 187 -9.92 -4.55 13.18
N ASN A 188 -10.08 -4.35 14.49
CA ASN A 188 -11.33 -4.55 15.21
C ASN A 188 -12.00 -3.20 15.48
N GLU A 189 -13.01 -2.86 14.70
CA GLU A 189 -13.68 -1.56 14.81
C GLU A 189 -14.55 -1.41 16.08
N LYS A 190 -14.92 -2.52 16.74
CA LYS A 190 -15.72 -2.49 17.98
C LYS A 190 -14.88 -2.14 19.20
N ASP A 191 -13.56 -2.21 19.10
CA ASP A 191 -12.65 -1.87 20.17
C ASP A 191 -11.73 -0.70 19.77
N GLY A 192 -12.33 0.48 19.57
CA GLY A 192 -11.60 1.71 19.27
C GLY A 192 -10.74 1.64 17.99
N LYS A 193 -11.11 0.75 17.04
CA LYS A 193 -10.33 0.48 15.83
C LYS A 193 -8.89 0.05 16.14
N SER A 194 -8.74 -0.81 17.13
CA SER A 194 -7.46 -1.39 17.54
C SER A 194 -7.00 -2.48 16.58
N ILE A 195 -5.69 -2.70 16.51
CA ILE A 195 -5.11 -3.78 15.72
C ILE A 195 -5.08 -5.05 16.57
N TYR A 196 -5.69 -6.09 16.04
CA TYR A 196 -5.80 -7.43 16.59
C TYR A 196 -4.98 -8.41 15.76
N TYR A 197 -4.82 -9.65 16.22
CA TYR A 197 -4.16 -10.68 15.44
C TYR A 197 -4.77 -12.07 15.66
N ALA A 198 -4.61 -12.92 14.66
CA ALA A 198 -4.95 -14.33 14.69
C ALA A 198 -3.79 -15.14 14.10
N ASP A 199 -3.58 -16.37 14.61
CA ASP A 199 -2.55 -17.29 14.16
C ASP A 199 -3.13 -18.50 13.45
N SER A 200 -2.39 -19.04 12.46
CA SER A 200 -2.76 -20.22 11.69
C SER A 200 -1.53 -21.09 11.39
N LYS A 201 -1.73 -22.40 11.33
CA LYS A 201 -0.70 -23.35 10.88
C LYS A 201 -0.82 -23.68 9.39
N ASP A 202 -1.96 -23.41 8.78
CA ASP A 202 -2.32 -23.95 7.45
C ASP A 202 -2.99 -22.94 6.51
N LEU A 203 -3.17 -21.66 6.93
CA LEU A 203 -3.90 -20.60 6.23
C LEU A 203 -5.43 -20.80 6.15
N TYR A 204 -5.96 -21.91 6.64
CA TYR A 204 -7.41 -22.22 6.59
C TYR A 204 -8.06 -22.09 7.96
N ASN A 205 -7.37 -22.56 9.00
CA ASN A 205 -7.86 -22.57 10.38
C ASN A 205 -7.14 -21.48 11.17
N TRP A 206 -7.90 -20.48 11.62
CA TRP A 206 -7.39 -19.32 12.32
C TRP A 206 -7.85 -19.29 13.77
N GLU A 207 -6.93 -19.04 14.68
CA GLU A 207 -7.19 -18.86 16.10
C GLU A 207 -6.97 -17.39 16.46
N ASP A 208 -8.04 -16.70 16.84
CA ASP A 208 -7.95 -15.30 17.31
C ASP A 208 -7.15 -15.23 18.62
N LYS A 209 -6.18 -14.36 18.67
CA LYS A 209 -5.28 -14.14 19.81
C LYS A 209 -5.52 -12.82 20.53
N GLY A 210 -6.44 -12.00 20.01
CA GLY A 210 -6.81 -10.73 20.62
C GLY A 210 -5.98 -9.53 20.15
N LYS A 211 -5.87 -8.54 21.02
CA LYS A 211 -5.31 -7.24 20.69
C LYS A 211 -3.78 -7.26 20.60
N THR A 212 -3.24 -6.71 19.51
CA THR A 212 -1.82 -6.38 19.38
C THR A 212 -1.51 -5.05 20.07
N PHE A 213 -2.22 -3.98 19.68
CA PHE A 213 -2.15 -2.65 20.29
C PHE A 213 -3.39 -1.81 19.90
N GLY A 214 -3.59 -0.72 20.65
CA GLY A 214 -4.73 0.18 20.44
C GLY A 214 -4.47 1.56 21.04
N ASP A 215 -3.21 1.96 21.13
CA ASP A 215 -2.79 3.27 21.65
C ASP A 215 -3.29 4.43 20.78
N ARG A 216 -3.50 4.15 19.50
CA ARG A 216 -4.22 4.98 18.54
C ARG A 216 -5.08 4.11 17.65
N GLY A 217 -6.28 4.53 17.35
CA GLY A 217 -7.10 3.87 16.34
C GLY A 217 -6.41 3.86 14.98
N GLY A 218 -6.61 2.81 14.20
CA GLY A 218 -6.04 2.69 12.88
C GLY A 218 -6.62 1.52 12.10
N GLU A 219 -6.41 1.52 10.80
CA GLU A 219 -6.84 0.48 9.89
C GLU A 219 -5.73 0.13 8.90
N GLY A 220 -5.93 -0.86 8.05
CA GLY A 220 -4.97 -1.22 7.01
C GLY A 220 -3.58 -1.58 7.54
N PRO A 221 -3.43 -2.48 8.54
CA PRO A 221 -2.10 -2.89 8.97
C PRO A 221 -1.37 -3.56 7.81
N LYS A 222 -0.11 -3.17 7.54
CA LYS A 222 0.75 -3.85 6.57
C LYS A 222 2.07 -4.21 7.21
N VAL A 223 2.34 -5.51 7.33
CA VAL A 223 3.56 -6.05 7.94
C VAL A 223 4.55 -6.49 6.87
N PHE A 224 5.80 -6.12 7.05
CA PHE A 224 6.90 -6.51 6.15
C PHE A 224 8.23 -6.58 6.91
N GLN A 225 9.18 -7.34 6.37
CA GLN A 225 10.55 -7.40 6.88
C GLN A 225 11.48 -6.55 6.00
N TRP A 226 12.25 -5.65 6.61
CA TRP A 226 13.21 -4.81 5.91
C TRP A 226 14.32 -4.33 6.82
N LYS A 227 15.57 -4.31 6.33
CA LYS A 227 16.75 -3.84 7.07
C LYS A 227 16.93 -4.52 8.43
N GLY A 228 16.68 -5.83 8.49
CA GLY A 228 16.88 -6.66 9.68
C GLY A 228 15.81 -6.51 10.76
N LYS A 229 14.71 -5.76 10.50
CA LYS A 229 13.60 -5.59 11.43
C LYS A 229 12.27 -5.94 10.76
N TYR A 230 11.26 -6.17 11.57
CA TYR A 230 9.86 -6.22 11.15
C TYR A 230 9.23 -4.85 11.34
N TRP A 231 8.40 -4.48 10.39
CA TRP A 231 7.72 -3.19 10.37
C TRP A 231 6.23 -3.43 10.16
N MET A 232 5.42 -2.59 10.80
CA MET A 232 4.00 -2.50 10.52
C MET A 232 3.64 -1.05 10.22
N ILE A 233 2.94 -0.83 9.12
CA ILE A 233 2.36 0.47 8.75
C ILE A 233 0.88 0.38 9.03
N VAL A 234 0.29 1.45 9.61
CA VAL A 234 -1.13 1.53 9.96
C VAL A 234 -1.68 2.88 9.52
N ASP A 235 -2.82 2.90 8.83
CA ASP A 235 -3.51 4.15 8.47
C ASP A 235 -4.22 4.72 9.71
N ASN A 236 -3.81 5.90 10.13
CA ASN A 236 -4.40 6.63 11.26
C ASN A 236 -5.29 7.79 10.81
N TRP A 237 -5.72 7.85 9.55
CA TRP A 237 -6.50 8.93 8.91
C TRP A 237 -5.85 10.31 9.02
N ALA A 238 -4.60 10.33 9.32
CA ALA A 238 -3.73 11.52 9.43
C ALA A 238 -2.33 11.23 8.89
N GLY A 239 -2.25 10.40 7.85
CA GLY A 239 -1.02 9.76 7.40
C GLY A 239 -0.84 8.41 8.08
N LEU A 240 0.29 7.75 7.82
CA LEU A 240 0.54 6.37 8.21
C LEU A 240 1.46 6.29 9.43
N GLY A 241 0.98 5.64 10.49
CA GLY A 241 1.77 5.28 11.67
C GLY A 241 2.74 4.14 11.36
N ILE A 242 3.94 4.21 11.91
CA ILE A 242 5.00 3.22 11.73
C ILE A 242 5.29 2.54 13.07
N TYR A 243 5.35 1.23 13.04
CA TYR A 243 5.73 0.41 14.18
C TYR A 243 6.86 -0.51 13.77
N SER A 244 7.83 -0.72 14.66
CA SER A 244 8.93 -1.67 14.48
C SER A 244 8.90 -2.77 15.55
N SER A 245 9.37 -3.96 15.17
CA SER A 245 9.50 -5.10 16.07
C SER A 245 10.72 -5.93 15.69
N ASP A 246 11.33 -6.57 16.68
CA ASP A 246 12.39 -7.56 16.48
C ASP A 246 11.83 -9.00 16.54
N ASP A 247 10.61 -9.19 17.06
CA ASP A 247 10.04 -10.50 17.38
C ASP A 247 8.60 -10.73 16.88
N LEU A 248 8.00 -9.73 16.18
CA LEU A 248 6.59 -9.76 15.71
C LEU A 248 5.54 -9.85 16.84
N GLN A 249 5.96 -9.67 18.10
CA GLN A 249 5.11 -9.67 19.31
C GLN A 249 5.07 -8.27 19.92
N ASN A 250 6.27 -7.72 20.17
CA ASN A 250 6.45 -6.44 20.82
C ASN A 250 6.65 -5.34 19.78
N TRP A 251 5.69 -4.41 19.66
CA TRP A 251 5.71 -3.35 18.68
C TRP A 251 6.03 -2.01 19.31
N LYS A 252 7.05 -1.34 18.78
CA LYS A 252 7.43 0.01 19.18
C LYS A 252 7.00 1.00 18.11
N ARG A 253 6.14 1.95 18.47
CA ARG A 253 5.72 2.99 17.55
C ARG A 253 6.83 4.02 17.35
N GLN A 254 7.04 4.39 16.09
CA GLN A 254 7.84 5.54 15.69
C GLN A 254 7.09 6.84 16.03
N LYS A 255 7.81 7.89 16.43
CA LYS A 255 7.20 9.17 16.81
C LYS A 255 6.48 9.82 15.64
N GLU A 256 7.17 9.92 14.51
CA GLU A 256 6.66 10.61 13.31
C GLU A 256 5.93 9.63 12.39
N ARG A 257 4.81 10.09 11.83
CA ARG A 257 4.10 9.39 10.76
C ARG A 257 4.73 9.71 9.41
N ILE A 258 4.51 8.86 8.43
CA ILE A 258 4.79 9.15 7.03
C ILE A 258 3.51 9.54 6.30
N LEU A 259 3.63 10.21 5.14
CA LEU A 259 2.52 10.60 4.27
C LEU A 259 1.43 11.48 4.95
N GLU A 260 1.75 12.12 6.08
CA GLU A 260 0.89 13.09 6.76
C GLU A 260 0.94 14.45 6.07
N ALA A 261 2.14 14.90 5.72
CA ALA A 261 2.32 16.12 4.95
C ALA A 261 1.82 15.93 3.51
N PRO A 262 1.14 16.94 2.91
CA PRO A 262 0.77 16.91 1.52
C PRO A 262 2.00 16.85 0.61
N GLY A 263 1.91 16.07 -0.47
CA GLY A 263 2.89 16.08 -1.54
C GLY A 263 2.70 17.28 -2.48
N LYS A 264 3.73 17.57 -3.26
CA LYS A 264 3.75 18.62 -4.29
C LYS A 264 3.38 18.08 -5.68
N GLY A 265 3.42 16.77 -5.83
CA GLY A 265 3.11 16.09 -7.10
C GLY A 265 1.65 16.22 -7.51
N PRO A 266 1.35 15.96 -8.79
CA PRO A 266 -0.01 15.95 -9.28
C PRO A 266 -0.90 15.01 -8.45
N GLU A 267 -2.05 15.52 -8.02
CA GLU A 267 -3.08 14.74 -7.30
C GLU A 267 -2.60 14.07 -6.00
N ASP A 268 -1.50 14.57 -5.39
CA ASP A 268 -0.87 14.04 -4.19
C ASP A 268 -0.88 15.01 -3.00
N ALA A 269 -1.68 16.07 -3.06
CA ALA A 269 -1.73 17.13 -2.05
C ALA A 269 -2.66 16.83 -0.86
N ALA A 270 -3.07 15.58 -0.68
CA ALA A 270 -3.81 15.08 0.49
C ALA A 270 -2.96 14.08 1.28
N ILE A 271 -3.42 13.69 2.46
CA ILE A 271 -2.78 12.61 3.23
C ILE A 271 -2.76 11.31 2.41
N GLY A 272 -1.73 10.49 2.61
CA GLY A 272 -1.73 9.12 2.12
C GLY A 272 -2.49 8.20 3.08
N GLY A 273 -3.29 7.29 2.53
CA GLY A 273 -4.07 6.29 3.26
C GLY A 273 -3.63 4.87 2.92
N HIS A 274 -4.27 3.89 3.53
CA HIS A 274 -4.08 2.44 3.50
C HIS A 274 -3.13 1.96 2.39
N ALA A 275 -2.00 1.38 2.77
CA ALA A 275 -0.89 1.16 1.86
C ALA A 275 -0.42 -0.30 1.84
N ASP A 276 0.16 -0.69 0.72
CA ASP A 276 0.99 -1.89 0.61
C ASP A 276 2.47 -1.53 0.51
N VAL A 277 3.34 -2.43 0.95
CA VAL A 277 4.79 -2.29 0.86
C VAL A 277 5.41 -3.48 0.16
N VAL A 278 6.12 -3.21 -0.92
CA VAL A 278 6.91 -4.22 -1.64
C VAL A 278 8.39 -3.99 -1.37
N VAL A 279 9.01 -4.94 -0.67
CA VAL A 279 10.47 -4.98 -0.51
C VAL A 279 11.07 -5.70 -1.70
N ASN A 280 11.96 -5.02 -2.42
CA ASN A 280 12.61 -5.54 -3.61
C ASN A 280 14.13 -5.34 -3.53
N GLY A 281 14.83 -6.35 -3.09
CA GLY A 281 16.24 -6.28 -2.69
C GLY A 281 16.41 -5.34 -1.48
N ASP A 282 17.30 -4.38 -1.60
CA ASP A 282 17.58 -3.39 -0.54
C ASP A 282 16.57 -2.24 -0.45
N ARG A 283 15.67 -2.13 -1.42
CA ARG A 283 14.70 -1.04 -1.53
C ARG A 283 13.32 -1.49 -1.08
N ALA A 284 12.57 -0.58 -0.48
CA ALA A 284 11.17 -0.77 -0.13
C ALA A 284 10.32 0.31 -0.80
N PHE A 285 9.24 -0.12 -1.44
CA PHE A 285 8.32 0.74 -2.18
C PHE A 285 6.96 0.70 -1.50
N ILE A 286 6.39 1.87 -1.25
CA ILE A 286 5.05 2.01 -0.66
C ILE A 286 4.06 2.44 -1.73
N TYR A 287 3.01 1.63 -1.90
CA TYR A 287 1.84 1.92 -2.73
C TYR A 287 0.72 2.37 -1.80
N TYR A 288 0.25 3.59 -1.95
CA TYR A 288 -0.76 4.17 -1.09
C TYR A 288 -1.82 4.89 -1.91
N PHE A 289 -3.00 5.05 -1.36
CA PHE A 289 -4.00 5.87 -2.05
C PHE A 289 -4.04 7.29 -1.49
N THR A 290 -4.52 8.22 -2.33
CA THR A 290 -4.88 9.59 -1.90
C THR A 290 -6.25 9.96 -2.44
N HIS A 291 -6.86 10.96 -1.78
CA HIS A 291 -8.04 11.64 -2.26
C HIS A 291 -7.66 13.07 -2.74
N PRO A 292 -7.38 13.30 -4.02
CA PRO A 292 -6.90 14.59 -4.49
C PRO A 292 -7.85 15.76 -4.17
N GLY A 293 -9.16 15.50 -4.14
CA GLY A 293 -10.16 16.48 -3.74
C GLY A 293 -10.23 16.79 -2.23
N ARG A 294 -9.47 16.09 -1.37
CA ARG A 294 -9.47 16.32 0.09
C ARG A 294 -8.23 17.06 0.59
N LYS A 295 -7.58 17.83 -0.27
CA LYS A 295 -6.44 18.64 0.11
C LYS A 295 -6.85 19.72 1.14
N LYS A 296 -6.06 19.90 2.21
CA LYS A 296 -6.38 20.82 3.31
C LYS A 296 -6.54 22.28 2.85
N SER A 297 -5.75 22.71 1.86
CA SER A 297 -5.74 24.12 1.38
C SER A 297 -6.99 24.52 0.59
N ALA A 298 -7.63 23.58 -0.08
CA ALA A 298 -8.83 23.82 -0.90
C ALA A 298 -9.58 22.49 -1.10
N PRO A 299 -10.33 22.02 -0.09
CA PRO A 299 -11.08 20.79 -0.21
C PRO A 299 -12.25 20.93 -1.19
N ALA A 300 -12.48 19.92 -1.99
CA ALA A 300 -13.70 19.82 -2.79
C ALA A 300 -14.94 19.74 -1.88
N PRO A 301 -16.12 20.19 -2.34
CA PRO A 301 -17.35 20.08 -1.57
C PRO A 301 -17.60 18.66 -1.08
N ALA A 302 -17.98 18.52 0.18
CA ALA A 302 -18.25 17.20 0.76
C ALA A 302 -19.37 16.49 -0.03
N GLY A 303 -19.13 15.21 -0.37
CA GLY A 303 -20.07 14.42 -1.16
C GLY A 303 -20.00 14.65 -2.68
N SER A 304 -19.22 15.62 -3.17
CA SER A 304 -18.98 15.78 -4.61
C SER A 304 -18.17 14.59 -5.17
N VAL A 305 -18.20 14.41 -6.49
CA VAL A 305 -17.40 13.39 -7.17
C VAL A 305 -15.91 13.60 -6.88
N GLU A 306 -15.43 14.82 -6.96
CA GLU A 306 -14.04 15.19 -6.71
C GLU A 306 -13.58 14.81 -5.29
N SER A 307 -14.47 14.94 -4.29
CA SER A 307 -14.18 14.53 -2.91
C SER A 307 -14.11 13.03 -2.70
N LYS A 308 -14.67 12.24 -3.63
CA LYS A 308 -14.74 10.78 -3.60
C LYS A 308 -13.62 10.12 -4.41
N ILE A 309 -13.12 10.77 -5.46
CA ILE A 309 -12.01 10.26 -6.27
C ILE A 309 -10.88 9.80 -5.39
N SER A 310 -10.36 8.60 -5.67
CA SER A 310 -9.14 8.07 -5.06
C SER A 310 -8.27 7.40 -6.11
N LEU A 311 -6.97 7.51 -5.94
CA LEU A 311 -6.00 6.99 -6.88
C LEU A 311 -4.74 6.52 -6.15
N ILE A 312 -3.98 5.65 -6.82
CA ILE A 312 -2.78 5.06 -6.24
C ILE A 312 -1.55 5.88 -6.59
N GLN A 313 -0.76 6.17 -5.58
CA GLN A 313 0.55 6.80 -5.65
C GLN A 313 1.64 5.79 -5.28
N LEU A 314 2.89 6.14 -5.61
CA LEU A 314 4.07 5.35 -5.28
C LEU A 314 5.16 6.25 -4.70
N ALA A 315 5.77 5.80 -3.61
CA ALA A 315 6.98 6.41 -3.07
C ALA A 315 8.00 5.33 -2.67
N GLU A 316 9.24 5.73 -2.45
CA GLU A 316 10.28 4.87 -1.92
C GLU A 316 10.52 5.18 -0.44
N LEU A 317 10.44 4.16 0.40
CA LEU A 317 10.78 4.27 1.81
C LEU A 317 12.30 4.40 1.99
N LYS A 318 12.71 5.19 2.95
CA LYS A 318 14.10 5.33 3.39
C LYS A 318 14.24 4.87 4.83
N TYR A 319 15.35 4.19 5.11
CA TYR A 319 15.70 3.75 6.45
C TYR A 319 16.91 4.54 6.93
N ASN A 320 16.73 5.27 8.02
CA ASN A 320 17.77 6.10 8.63
C ASN A 320 17.72 5.93 10.15
N ASN A 321 18.85 5.53 10.76
CA ASN A 321 19.03 5.47 12.22
C ASN A 321 17.89 4.76 12.98
N GLY A 322 17.37 3.65 12.43
CA GLY A 322 16.33 2.86 13.10
C GLY A 322 14.89 3.33 12.80
N GLU A 323 14.70 4.32 11.94
CA GLU A 323 13.40 4.86 11.57
C GLU A 323 13.14 4.77 10.05
N ILE A 324 11.87 4.66 9.68
CA ILE A 324 11.40 4.75 8.29
C ILE A 324 10.93 6.18 8.01
N THR A 325 11.39 6.74 6.90
CA THR A 325 10.92 8.01 6.37
C THR A 325 10.44 7.86 4.93
N CYS A 326 9.62 8.78 4.47
CA CYS A 326 9.08 8.78 3.11
C CYS A 326 9.02 10.22 2.58
N ASP A 327 9.86 10.53 1.60
CA ASP A 327 9.72 11.75 0.81
C ASP A 327 8.94 11.41 -0.47
N ARG A 328 7.63 11.66 -0.43
CA ARG A 328 6.70 11.33 -1.52
C ARG A 328 6.92 12.17 -2.78
N ASP A 329 7.69 13.27 -2.70
CA ASP A 329 7.95 14.15 -3.82
C ASP A 329 9.15 13.70 -4.68
N GLN A 330 9.96 12.79 -4.18
CA GLN A 330 11.08 12.24 -4.93
C GLN A 330 10.61 11.41 -6.13
N PRO A 331 11.30 11.49 -7.28
CA PRO A 331 11.05 10.61 -8.41
C PRO A 331 11.39 9.16 -8.05
N VAL A 332 10.51 8.24 -8.37
CA VAL A 332 10.71 6.80 -8.12
C VAL A 332 11.05 6.08 -9.42
N TYR A 333 12.26 5.51 -9.47
CA TYR A 333 12.66 4.59 -10.55
C TYR A 333 12.52 3.17 -10.04
N ILE A 334 11.66 2.38 -10.67
CA ILE A 334 11.31 1.04 -10.23
C ILE A 334 11.37 0.02 -11.38
N ASN A 335 11.79 -1.20 -11.05
CA ASN A 335 11.72 -2.39 -11.88
C ASN A 335 11.60 -3.58 -10.92
N LEU A 336 10.37 -3.87 -10.50
CA LEU A 336 10.10 -4.97 -9.59
C LEU A 336 10.57 -6.29 -10.20
N LYS A 337 11.24 -7.08 -9.38
CA LYS A 337 11.63 -8.45 -9.71
C LYS A 337 10.91 -9.39 -8.75
N PRO A 338 10.35 -10.50 -9.25
CA PRO A 338 9.80 -11.52 -8.35
C PRO A 338 10.91 -12.05 -7.45
N ASN A 339 10.59 -12.25 -6.17
CA ASN A 339 11.52 -12.87 -5.25
C ASN A 339 11.74 -14.32 -5.68
N LYS A 340 12.99 -14.72 -5.92
CA LYS A 340 13.34 -16.07 -6.36
C LYS A 340 13.17 -17.14 -5.25
N ASN A 341 12.90 -16.71 -4.01
CA ASN A 341 12.94 -17.56 -2.79
C ASN A 341 11.70 -17.36 -1.90
N LYS A 342 10.52 -17.20 -2.49
CA LYS A 342 9.26 -17.32 -1.73
C LYS A 342 8.40 -18.37 -2.37
#